data_709ed976c6233f3fbabd32c56eba1c7f
#
_entry.id   709ed976c6233f3fbabd32c56eba1c7f
#
_cell.length_a   1.000
_cell.length_b   1.000
_cell.length_c   1.000
_cell.angle_alpha   90.00
_cell.angle_beta   90.00
_cell.angle_gamma   90.00
#
_symmetry.space_group_name_H-M   'P 1'
#
loop_
_entity.id
_entity.type
_entity.pdbx_description
1 polymer ?
#
loop_
_entity_poly.entity_id
_entity_poly.type
_entity_poly.pdbx_seq_one_letter_code
_entity_poly.pdbx_strand_id
1 'polypeptide(L)'
;MKRNGPVLGLDVDSTVWDLTAWVCDAVFDVTGERLDPDLLSTWTHVLDAYGEEAAMEIYTRALSPKRVGDRLPYPGSPEVLRALQKERGVRIHFITHNWDPEAMTPRLGPWLREHYGPDVGLTVTTEGKLGILEDLGAFGMVDDRPETIARVAEAGLWAATMLQPWNRALVAAHPKITGFESWYEVPDLFPPFRERTG
;
A
#
# COMPACT_ATOMS: atom_id res chain seq x y z
N MET A 1 -10.91 -24.43 -8.33
CA MET A 1 -12.12 -23.57 -8.38
C MET A 1 -11.69 -22.14 -8.17
N LYS A 2 -11.95 -21.22 -9.11
CA LYS A 2 -11.73 -19.78 -8.87
C LYS A 2 -12.67 -19.35 -7.74
N ARG A 3 -12.14 -18.90 -6.61
CA ARG A 3 -12.95 -18.33 -5.53
C ARG A 3 -13.62 -17.06 -6.07
N ASN A 4 -14.95 -17.06 -6.15
CA ASN A 4 -15.76 -15.91 -6.60
C ASN A 4 -15.98 -14.89 -5.45
N GLY A 5 -14.94 -14.57 -4.70
CA GLY A 5 -15.04 -13.58 -3.61
C GLY A 5 -14.79 -12.15 -4.08
N PRO A 6 -15.24 -11.15 -3.30
CA PRO A 6 -14.94 -9.75 -3.57
C PRO A 6 -13.44 -9.48 -3.55
N VAL A 7 -12.94 -8.62 -4.44
CA VAL A 7 -11.53 -8.27 -4.54
C VAL A 7 -11.25 -6.98 -3.78
N LEU A 8 -10.25 -7.00 -2.91
CA LEU A 8 -9.66 -5.82 -2.28
C LEU A 8 -8.29 -5.55 -2.90
N GLY A 9 -8.11 -4.35 -3.45
CA GLY A 9 -6.80 -3.83 -3.83
C GLY A 9 -6.02 -3.37 -2.61
N LEU A 10 -4.74 -3.68 -2.56
CA LEU A 10 -3.84 -3.20 -1.51
C LEU A 10 -2.58 -2.63 -2.13
N ASP A 11 -2.18 -1.45 -1.69
CA ASP A 11 -0.81 -1.01 -1.91
C ASP A 11 0.17 -1.79 -1.02
N VAL A 12 1.44 -1.64 -1.29
CA VAL A 12 2.51 -2.32 -0.54
C VAL A 12 3.28 -1.33 0.32
N ASP A 13 3.88 -0.32 -0.30
CA ASP A 13 4.76 0.64 0.35
C ASP A 13 3.98 1.53 1.32
N SER A 14 4.47 1.69 2.54
CA SER A 14 3.82 2.44 3.64
C SER A 14 2.36 2.03 3.94
N THR A 15 1.92 0.91 3.35
CA THR A 15 0.59 0.32 3.56
C THR A 15 0.70 -1.02 4.30
N VAL A 16 1.52 -1.96 3.83
CA VAL A 16 1.71 -3.27 4.47
C VAL A 16 3.11 -3.48 5.04
N TRP A 17 4.05 -2.64 4.70
CA TRP A 17 5.36 -2.51 5.32
C TRP A 17 5.77 -1.05 5.48
N ASP A 18 6.74 -0.77 6.34
CA ASP A 18 7.24 0.59 6.62
C ASP A 18 8.30 1.01 5.60
N LEU A 19 7.88 1.64 4.50
CA LEU A 19 8.81 2.24 3.55
C LEU A 19 9.49 3.48 4.15
N THR A 20 8.83 4.20 5.07
CA THR A 20 9.35 5.42 5.66
C THR A 20 10.67 5.17 6.39
N ALA A 21 10.75 4.09 7.18
CA ALA A 21 11.99 3.70 7.84
C ALA A 21 13.13 3.46 6.82
N TRP A 22 12.82 2.81 5.69
CA TRP A 22 13.82 2.55 4.63
C TRP A 22 14.26 3.82 3.91
N VAL A 23 13.35 4.78 3.74
CA VAL A 23 13.68 6.11 3.18
C VAL A 23 14.59 6.86 4.15
N CYS A 24 14.28 6.88 5.45
CA CYS A 24 15.13 7.54 6.46
C CYS A 24 16.54 6.94 6.52
N ASP A 25 16.67 5.61 6.47
CA ASP A 25 17.95 4.93 6.39
C ASP A 25 18.72 5.33 5.12
N ALA A 26 18.04 5.35 3.98
CA ALA A 26 18.65 5.72 2.70
C ALA A 26 19.08 7.20 2.67
N VAL A 27 18.32 8.11 3.29
CA VAL A 27 18.71 9.51 3.48
C VAL A 27 20.01 9.57 4.26
N PHE A 28 20.10 8.86 5.39
CA PHE A 28 21.32 8.83 6.17
C PHE A 28 22.52 8.27 5.38
N ASP A 29 22.32 7.20 4.62
CA ASP A 29 23.36 6.58 3.79
C ASP A 29 23.89 7.50 2.67
N VAL A 30 23.03 8.37 2.14
CA VAL A 30 23.37 9.26 1.01
C VAL A 30 23.90 10.61 1.48
N THR A 31 23.30 11.18 2.54
CA THR A 31 23.56 12.57 2.95
C THR A 31 24.34 12.68 4.28
N GLY A 32 24.33 11.62 5.09
CA GLY A 32 24.81 11.66 6.47
C GLY A 32 23.86 12.31 7.48
N GLU A 33 22.70 12.79 7.01
CA GLU A 33 21.68 13.43 7.85
C GLU A 33 20.63 12.43 8.33
N ARG A 34 20.15 12.61 9.58
CA ARG A 34 19.03 11.83 10.12
C ARG A 34 17.72 12.56 9.85
N LEU A 35 16.88 11.94 9.02
CA LEU A 35 15.55 12.43 8.75
C LEU A 35 14.57 11.94 9.83
N ASP A 36 13.81 12.86 10.41
CA ASP A 36 12.70 12.54 11.30
C ASP A 36 11.48 12.11 10.46
N PRO A 37 10.97 10.89 10.62
CA PRO A 37 9.80 10.40 9.87
C PRO A 37 8.57 11.31 10.01
N ASP A 38 8.38 11.96 11.15
CA ASP A 38 7.22 12.83 11.41
C ASP A 38 7.25 14.12 10.58
N LEU A 39 8.41 14.48 10.02
CA LEU A 39 8.57 15.63 9.13
C LEU A 39 8.20 15.31 7.68
N LEU A 40 7.99 14.04 7.31
CA LEU A 40 7.58 13.63 5.97
C LEU A 40 6.11 13.98 5.71
N SER A 41 5.81 15.27 5.63
CA SER A 41 4.44 15.79 5.44
C SER A 41 3.91 15.68 4.01
N THR A 42 4.78 15.39 3.04
CA THR A 42 4.44 15.24 1.62
C THR A 42 5.22 14.09 1.00
N TRP A 43 4.68 13.49 -0.06
CA TRP A 43 5.39 12.50 -0.89
C TRP A 43 6.64 13.06 -1.57
N THR A 44 6.66 14.37 -1.81
CA THR A 44 7.77 15.06 -2.47
C THR A 44 8.84 15.52 -1.48
N HIS A 45 8.66 15.30 -0.17
CA HIS A 45 9.54 15.84 0.86
C HIS A 45 11.03 15.57 0.59
N VAL A 46 11.40 14.35 0.21
CA VAL A 46 12.80 14.00 -0.08
C VAL A 46 13.31 14.77 -1.31
N LEU A 47 12.47 14.90 -2.35
CA LEU A 47 12.81 15.67 -3.56
C LEU A 47 12.99 17.16 -3.23
N ASP A 48 12.08 17.71 -2.44
CA ASP A 48 12.08 19.14 -2.08
C ASP A 48 13.26 19.50 -1.17
N ALA A 49 13.63 18.58 -0.26
CA ALA A 49 14.70 18.81 0.71
C ALA A 49 16.11 18.58 0.14
N TYR A 50 16.29 17.56 -0.72
CA TYR A 50 17.61 17.09 -1.15
C TYR A 50 17.89 17.28 -2.64
N GLY A 51 16.90 17.68 -3.43
CA GLY A 51 17.00 17.84 -4.88
C GLY A 51 16.89 16.51 -5.65
N GLU A 52 16.79 16.62 -6.97
CA GLU A 52 16.42 15.48 -7.85
C GLU A 52 17.44 14.35 -7.82
N GLU A 53 18.74 14.66 -7.90
CA GLU A 53 19.82 13.67 -7.97
C GLU A 53 19.90 12.84 -6.68
N ALA A 54 19.93 13.51 -5.52
CA ALA A 54 19.97 12.83 -4.23
C ALA A 54 18.66 12.07 -3.95
N ALA A 55 17.51 12.64 -4.28
CA ALA A 55 16.21 11.97 -4.13
C ALA A 55 16.14 10.68 -4.96
N MET A 56 16.62 10.71 -6.20
CA MET A 56 16.67 9.52 -7.05
C MET A 56 17.55 8.44 -6.45
N GLU A 57 18.73 8.78 -5.93
CA GLU A 57 19.60 7.82 -5.25
C GLU A 57 18.95 7.25 -3.98
N ILE A 58 18.35 8.10 -3.15
CA ILE A 58 17.63 7.70 -1.93
C ILE A 58 16.52 6.71 -2.25
N TYR A 59 15.63 7.04 -3.19
CA TYR A 59 14.55 6.15 -3.58
C TYR A 59 15.03 4.85 -4.22
N THR A 60 16.10 4.90 -5.04
CA THR A 60 16.71 3.70 -5.63
C THR A 60 17.21 2.75 -4.55
N ARG A 61 17.81 3.26 -3.48
CA ARG A 61 18.26 2.45 -2.34
C ARG A 61 17.09 1.92 -1.52
N ALA A 62 16.14 2.80 -1.15
CA ALA A 62 14.99 2.45 -0.32
C ALA A 62 14.07 1.43 -1.02
N LEU A 63 13.81 1.58 -2.32
CA LEU A 63 12.91 0.74 -3.11
C LEU A 63 13.61 -0.42 -3.85
N SER A 64 14.88 -0.66 -3.54
CA SER A 64 15.65 -1.71 -4.22
C SER A 64 14.99 -3.09 -4.10
N PRO A 65 14.75 -3.79 -5.22
CA PRO A 65 14.22 -5.16 -5.21
C PRO A 65 15.06 -6.14 -4.38
N LYS A 66 16.37 -5.89 -4.24
CA LYS A 66 17.29 -6.74 -3.46
C LYS A 66 16.99 -6.72 -1.96
N ARG A 67 16.35 -5.66 -1.46
CA ARG A 67 16.04 -5.47 -0.04
C ARG A 67 14.65 -5.96 0.36
N VAL A 68 13.86 -6.48 -0.58
CA VAL A 68 12.48 -6.94 -0.28
C VAL A 68 12.46 -8.00 0.82
N GLY A 69 13.41 -8.94 0.81
CA GLY A 69 13.50 -10.00 1.82
C GLY A 69 13.84 -9.52 3.23
N ASP A 70 14.39 -8.33 3.37
CA ASP A 70 14.76 -7.76 4.68
C ASP A 70 13.61 -7.02 5.36
N ARG A 71 12.47 -6.84 4.65
CA ARG A 71 11.32 -6.07 5.11
C ARG A 71 10.39 -6.93 5.95
N LEU A 72 9.88 -6.32 7.01
CA LEU A 72 8.85 -6.91 7.84
C LEU A 72 7.50 -6.27 7.55
N PRO A 73 6.40 -7.05 7.54
CA PRO A 73 5.07 -6.46 7.43
C PRO A 73 4.74 -5.63 8.66
N TYR A 74 3.86 -4.63 8.48
CA TYR A 74 3.30 -3.93 9.64
C TYR A 74 2.58 -4.90 10.59
N PRO A 75 2.72 -4.70 11.91
CA PRO A 75 2.04 -5.52 12.91
C PRO A 75 0.53 -5.62 12.63
N GLY A 76 -0.01 -6.82 12.69
CA GLY A 76 -1.42 -7.11 12.45
C GLY A 76 -1.80 -7.27 10.97
N SER A 77 -1.02 -6.74 10.01
CA SER A 77 -1.42 -6.84 8.61
C SER A 77 -1.52 -8.28 8.09
N PRO A 78 -0.60 -9.21 8.39
CA PRO A 78 -0.75 -10.60 7.95
C PRO A 78 -1.95 -11.31 8.59
N GLU A 79 -2.14 -11.12 9.89
CA GLU A 79 -3.23 -11.76 10.65
C GLU A 79 -4.59 -11.30 10.15
N VAL A 80 -4.77 -9.98 10.04
CA VAL A 80 -6.03 -9.37 9.61
C VAL A 80 -6.37 -9.74 8.17
N LEU A 81 -5.41 -9.64 7.25
CA LEU A 81 -5.66 -9.96 5.85
C LEU A 81 -5.93 -11.45 5.63
N ARG A 82 -5.27 -12.35 6.36
CA ARG A 82 -5.58 -13.79 6.33
C ARG A 82 -6.97 -14.08 6.93
N ALA A 83 -7.37 -13.38 8.00
CA ALA A 83 -8.71 -13.51 8.58
C ALA A 83 -9.78 -13.05 7.58
N LEU A 84 -9.62 -11.91 6.91
CA LEU A 84 -10.53 -11.43 5.87
C LEU A 84 -10.67 -12.43 4.71
N GLN A 85 -9.57 -13.03 4.28
CA GLN A 85 -9.60 -14.08 3.25
C GLN A 85 -10.37 -15.33 3.70
N LYS A 86 -10.13 -15.78 4.93
CA LYS A 86 -10.71 -17.02 5.47
C LYS A 86 -12.17 -16.86 5.86
N GLU A 87 -12.51 -15.77 6.57
CA GLU A 87 -13.79 -15.59 7.23
C GLU A 87 -14.81 -14.86 6.34
N ARG A 88 -14.34 -13.93 5.51
CA ARG A 88 -15.20 -13.12 4.64
C ARG A 88 -15.04 -13.45 3.15
N GLY A 89 -14.19 -14.42 2.79
CA GLY A 89 -13.96 -14.82 1.40
C GLY A 89 -13.33 -13.73 0.54
N VAL A 90 -12.73 -12.70 1.14
CA VAL A 90 -12.09 -11.60 0.40
C VAL A 90 -10.89 -12.12 -0.35
N ARG A 91 -10.75 -11.72 -1.61
CA ARG A 91 -9.56 -11.95 -2.41
C ARG A 91 -8.66 -10.72 -2.31
N ILE A 92 -7.41 -10.92 -1.92
CA ILE A 92 -6.43 -9.85 -1.82
C ILE A 92 -5.63 -9.76 -3.12
N HIS A 93 -5.54 -8.56 -3.68
CA HIS A 93 -4.70 -8.28 -4.83
C HIS A 93 -3.82 -7.06 -4.53
N PHE A 94 -2.53 -7.29 -4.43
CA PHE A 94 -1.56 -6.20 -4.24
C PHE A 94 -1.32 -5.47 -5.56
N ILE A 95 -1.35 -4.13 -5.50
CA ILE A 95 -1.11 -3.25 -6.64
C ILE A 95 -0.12 -2.17 -6.18
N THR A 96 1.14 -2.31 -6.57
CA THR A 96 2.19 -1.36 -6.18
C THR A 96 2.81 -0.69 -7.39
N HIS A 97 3.20 0.57 -7.20
CA HIS A 97 3.93 1.33 -8.21
C HIS A 97 5.43 1.09 -8.06
N ASN A 98 6.09 0.72 -9.16
CA ASN A 98 7.54 0.62 -9.18
C ASN A 98 8.05 0.91 -10.61
N TRP A 99 9.20 1.57 -10.73
CA TRP A 99 9.81 1.89 -12.04
C TRP A 99 10.41 0.67 -12.76
N ASP A 100 10.66 -0.42 -12.04
CA ASP A 100 11.18 -1.68 -12.59
C ASP A 100 10.30 -2.87 -12.17
N PRO A 101 9.12 -3.04 -12.82
CA PRO A 101 8.21 -4.13 -12.55
C PRO A 101 8.84 -5.52 -12.79
N GLU A 102 9.74 -5.65 -13.75
CA GLU A 102 10.38 -6.93 -14.11
C GLU A 102 11.32 -7.40 -12.99
N ALA A 103 12.10 -6.49 -12.38
CA ALA A 103 12.96 -6.81 -11.27
C ALA A 103 12.19 -6.96 -9.95
N MET A 104 11.11 -6.19 -9.74
CA MET A 104 10.35 -6.19 -8.50
C MET A 104 9.45 -7.42 -8.35
N THR A 105 8.70 -7.79 -9.39
CA THR A 105 7.71 -8.88 -9.35
C THR A 105 8.26 -10.21 -8.84
N PRO A 106 9.41 -10.72 -9.30
CA PRO A 106 9.95 -12.01 -8.83
C PRO A 106 10.45 -11.97 -7.39
N ARG A 107 10.67 -10.80 -6.82
CA ARG A 107 11.10 -10.62 -5.43
C ARG A 107 9.90 -10.43 -4.50
N LEU A 108 9.00 -9.53 -4.87
CA LEU A 108 7.85 -9.16 -4.06
C LEU A 108 6.80 -10.28 -4.00
N GLY A 109 6.56 -10.99 -5.11
CA GLY A 109 5.57 -12.05 -5.17
C GLY A 109 5.79 -13.18 -4.14
N PRO A 110 6.99 -13.77 -4.01
CA PRO A 110 7.28 -14.73 -2.96
C PRO A 110 7.09 -14.17 -1.55
N TRP A 111 7.58 -12.96 -1.27
CA TRP A 111 7.44 -12.29 0.01
C TRP A 111 5.95 -12.11 0.41
N LEU A 112 5.13 -11.63 -0.52
CA LEU A 112 3.70 -11.46 -0.28
C LEU A 112 3.01 -12.81 0.02
N ARG A 113 3.35 -13.88 -0.71
CA ARG A 113 2.78 -15.20 -0.46
C ARG A 113 3.20 -15.78 0.89
N GLU A 114 4.42 -15.54 1.31
CA GLU A 114 4.92 -15.96 2.63
C GLU A 114 4.12 -15.31 3.76
N HIS A 115 3.90 -14.00 3.68
CA HIS A 115 3.26 -13.25 4.74
C HIS A 115 1.73 -13.26 4.68
N TYR A 116 1.13 -13.25 3.49
CA TYR A 116 -0.33 -13.07 3.30
C TYR A 116 -1.05 -14.29 2.72
N GLY A 117 -0.32 -15.34 2.41
CA GLY A 117 -0.87 -16.61 1.91
C GLY A 117 -0.71 -16.80 0.40
N PRO A 118 -0.85 -18.05 -0.08
CA PRO A 118 -0.51 -18.43 -1.46
C PRO A 118 -1.46 -17.84 -2.52
N ASP A 119 -2.68 -17.48 -2.12
CA ASP A 119 -3.75 -17.08 -3.04
C ASP A 119 -3.79 -15.55 -3.31
N VAL A 120 -2.79 -14.77 -2.84
CA VAL A 120 -2.73 -13.33 -3.10
C VAL A 120 -2.30 -13.06 -4.53
N GLY A 121 -2.96 -12.07 -5.18
CA GLY A 121 -2.55 -11.54 -6.47
C GLY A 121 -1.51 -10.42 -6.33
N LEU A 122 -0.78 -10.16 -7.41
CA LEU A 122 0.18 -9.05 -7.49
C LEU A 122 0.17 -8.44 -8.89
N THR A 123 0.08 -7.13 -8.93
CA THR A 123 0.39 -6.29 -10.10
C THR A 123 1.41 -5.24 -9.69
N VAL A 124 2.58 -5.24 -10.32
CA VAL A 124 3.55 -4.15 -10.23
C VAL A 124 3.37 -3.28 -11.46
N THR A 125 3.16 -1.99 -11.29
CA THR A 125 2.79 -1.08 -12.39
C THR A 125 3.62 0.20 -12.37
N THR A 126 3.75 0.82 -13.53
CA THR A 126 4.23 2.21 -13.70
C THR A 126 3.07 3.18 -13.92
N GLU A 127 1.83 2.67 -13.98
CA GLU A 127 0.62 3.43 -14.29
C GLU A 127 -0.25 3.62 -13.05
N GLY A 128 -1.34 4.38 -13.22
CA GLY A 128 -2.34 4.58 -12.16
C GLY A 128 -3.10 3.29 -11.82
N LYS A 129 -3.46 3.14 -10.55
CA LYS A 129 -4.04 1.89 -10.02
C LYS A 129 -5.54 1.72 -10.29
N LEU A 130 -6.27 2.80 -10.58
CA LEU A 130 -7.74 2.77 -10.70
C LEU A 130 -8.22 1.83 -11.81
N GLY A 131 -7.63 1.90 -13.00
CA GLY A 131 -7.98 1.00 -14.11
C GLY A 131 -7.77 -0.47 -13.78
N ILE A 132 -6.71 -0.78 -13.03
CA ILE A 132 -6.44 -2.15 -12.55
C ILE A 132 -7.53 -2.62 -11.57
N LEU A 133 -7.99 -1.74 -10.67
CA LEU A 133 -9.09 -2.05 -9.75
C LEU A 133 -10.40 -2.33 -10.50
N GLU A 134 -10.69 -1.55 -11.54
CA GLU A 134 -11.85 -1.73 -12.40
C GLU A 134 -11.80 -3.07 -13.14
N ASP A 135 -10.67 -3.41 -13.76
CA ASP A 135 -10.46 -4.69 -14.45
C ASP A 135 -10.58 -5.90 -13.52
N LEU A 136 -10.16 -5.77 -12.28
CA LEU A 136 -10.28 -6.79 -11.25
C LEU A 136 -11.70 -6.90 -10.67
N GLY A 137 -12.58 -5.93 -10.94
CA GLY A 137 -13.87 -5.78 -10.28
C GLY A 137 -13.71 -5.59 -8.77
N ALA A 138 -12.68 -4.85 -8.35
CA ALA A 138 -12.41 -4.61 -6.95
C ALA A 138 -13.51 -3.74 -6.33
N PHE A 139 -13.86 -4.05 -5.07
CA PHE A 139 -14.84 -3.23 -4.34
C PHE A 139 -14.20 -2.05 -3.61
N GLY A 140 -12.88 -2.06 -3.45
CA GLY A 140 -12.15 -1.01 -2.75
C GLY A 140 -10.65 -1.19 -2.79
N MET A 141 -9.97 -0.24 -2.17
CA MET A 141 -8.51 -0.22 -2.04
C MET A 141 -8.07 0.36 -0.71
N VAL A 142 -6.95 -0.15 -0.20
CA VAL A 142 -6.15 0.47 0.85
C VAL A 142 -4.85 0.95 0.22
N ASP A 143 -4.54 2.24 0.36
CA ASP A 143 -3.36 2.87 -0.22
C ASP A 143 -2.97 4.07 0.66
N ASP A 144 -1.68 4.33 0.87
CA ASP A 144 -1.23 5.46 1.70
C ASP A 144 -1.13 6.77 0.90
N ARG A 145 -1.14 6.67 -0.44
CA ARG A 145 -0.96 7.82 -1.34
C ARG A 145 -2.24 8.64 -1.49
N PRO A 146 -2.23 9.94 -1.11
CA PRO A 146 -3.43 10.80 -1.11
C PRO A 146 -4.15 10.84 -2.46
N GLU A 147 -3.42 11.00 -3.57
CA GLU A 147 -4.02 11.13 -4.90
C GLU A 147 -4.68 9.83 -5.36
N THR A 148 -4.11 8.68 -5.01
CA THR A 148 -4.67 7.38 -5.35
C THR A 148 -5.97 7.16 -4.59
N ILE A 149 -5.93 7.34 -3.26
CA ILE A 149 -7.08 7.02 -2.42
C ILE A 149 -8.25 8.00 -2.63
N ALA A 150 -7.96 9.26 -2.97
CA ALA A 150 -8.98 10.23 -3.37
C ALA A 150 -9.72 9.79 -4.64
N ARG A 151 -8.99 9.38 -5.69
CA ARG A 151 -9.57 8.86 -6.93
C ARG A 151 -10.40 7.59 -6.71
N VAL A 152 -9.96 6.69 -5.83
CA VAL A 152 -10.71 5.49 -5.45
C VAL A 152 -12.05 5.87 -4.81
N ALA A 153 -12.04 6.83 -3.87
CA ALA A 153 -13.24 7.33 -3.22
C ALA A 153 -14.20 8.05 -4.18
N GLU A 154 -13.65 8.83 -5.13
CA GLU A 154 -14.41 9.52 -6.19
C GLU A 154 -15.07 8.53 -7.15
N ALA A 155 -14.41 7.42 -7.45
CA ALA A 155 -14.96 6.32 -8.25
C ALA A 155 -16.06 5.52 -7.52
N GLY A 156 -16.36 5.85 -6.26
CA GLY A 156 -17.40 5.19 -5.46
C GLY A 156 -16.98 3.83 -4.91
N LEU A 157 -15.69 3.51 -4.94
CA LEU A 157 -15.13 2.32 -4.32
C LEU A 157 -14.86 2.59 -2.82
N TRP A 158 -14.81 1.54 -2.01
CA TRP A 158 -14.36 1.67 -0.63
C TRP A 158 -12.89 2.09 -0.61
N ALA A 159 -12.62 3.21 0.04
CA ALA A 159 -11.32 3.83 0.10
C ALA A 159 -10.83 3.90 1.54
N ALA A 160 -9.73 3.24 1.86
CA ALA A 160 -9.15 3.28 3.19
C ALA A 160 -7.65 3.54 3.12
N THR A 161 -7.09 4.11 4.18
CA THR A 161 -5.66 4.42 4.26
C THR A 161 -5.12 4.23 5.66
N MET A 162 -3.94 3.62 5.77
CA MET A 162 -3.15 3.71 6.98
C MET A 162 -2.67 5.15 7.16
N LEU A 163 -2.94 5.73 8.34
CA LEU A 163 -2.64 7.13 8.59
C LEU A 163 -1.13 7.37 8.64
N GLN A 164 -0.69 8.21 7.73
CA GLN A 164 0.67 8.68 7.61
C GLN A 164 0.69 10.21 7.71
N PRO A 165 1.81 10.88 8.02
CA PRO A 165 1.85 12.34 8.11
C PRO A 165 1.29 13.04 6.86
N TRP A 166 1.54 12.49 5.67
CA TRP A 166 1.15 13.10 4.38
C TRP A 166 -0.31 12.90 3.98
N ASN A 167 -1.06 11.99 4.61
CA ASN A 167 -2.46 11.72 4.23
C ASN A 167 -3.50 12.14 5.29
N ARG A 168 -3.10 12.50 6.52
CA ARG A 168 -4.01 12.89 7.61
C ARG A 168 -4.94 14.05 7.23
N ALA A 169 -4.42 15.06 6.54
CA ALA A 169 -5.22 16.21 6.13
C ALA A 169 -6.30 15.82 5.11
N LEU A 170 -5.99 14.93 4.16
CA LEU A 170 -6.96 14.41 3.22
C LEU A 170 -8.09 13.63 3.94
N VAL A 171 -7.72 12.72 4.84
CA VAL A 171 -8.70 11.92 5.59
C VAL A 171 -9.63 12.82 6.39
N ALA A 172 -9.09 13.85 7.06
CA ALA A 172 -9.90 14.80 7.82
C ALA A 172 -10.88 15.60 6.94
N ALA A 173 -10.51 15.88 5.69
CA ALA A 173 -11.31 16.67 4.76
C ALA A 173 -12.27 15.83 3.89
N HIS A 174 -12.06 14.51 3.76
CA HIS A 174 -12.78 13.69 2.79
C HIS A 174 -13.61 12.58 3.47
N PRO A 175 -14.93 12.77 3.65
CA PRO A 175 -15.78 11.88 4.47
C PRO A 175 -15.95 10.46 3.90
N LYS A 176 -15.55 10.22 2.65
CA LYS A 176 -15.61 8.89 2.01
C LYS A 176 -14.31 8.10 2.15
N ILE A 177 -13.29 8.68 2.77
CA ILE A 177 -12.01 8.00 3.01
C ILE A 177 -11.94 7.58 4.47
N THR A 178 -11.70 6.30 4.70
CA THR A 178 -11.55 5.73 6.03
C THR A 178 -10.08 5.69 6.42
N GLY A 179 -9.68 6.43 7.46
CA GLY A 179 -8.33 6.35 8.03
C GLY A 179 -8.26 5.36 9.18
N PHE A 180 -7.13 4.68 9.34
CA PHE A 180 -6.83 3.82 10.50
C PHE A 180 -5.36 3.96 10.91
N GLU A 181 -5.06 3.76 12.19
CA GLU A 181 -3.68 3.81 12.72
C GLU A 181 -3.07 2.42 12.88
N SER A 182 -3.91 1.40 12.96
CA SER A 182 -3.49 0.01 13.14
C SER A 182 -4.30 -0.94 12.27
N TRP A 183 -3.64 -1.93 11.69
CA TRP A 183 -4.31 -3.00 10.95
C TRP A 183 -5.37 -3.74 11.77
N TYR A 184 -5.24 -3.77 13.09
CA TYR A 184 -6.24 -4.39 13.97
C TYR A 184 -7.60 -3.67 13.98
N GLU A 185 -7.68 -2.41 13.52
CA GLU A 185 -8.93 -1.65 13.38
C GLU A 185 -9.71 -2.03 12.10
N VAL A 186 -9.00 -2.50 11.06
CA VAL A 186 -9.58 -2.72 9.73
C VAL A 186 -10.80 -3.65 9.72
N PRO A 187 -10.90 -4.74 10.50
CA PRO A 187 -12.08 -5.59 10.53
C PRO A 187 -13.38 -4.86 10.88
N ASP A 188 -13.31 -3.84 11.75
CA ASP A 188 -14.47 -3.05 12.19
C ASP A 188 -14.83 -1.95 11.18
N LEU A 189 -13.86 -1.50 10.39
CA LEU A 189 -14.02 -0.48 9.36
C LEU A 189 -14.48 -1.05 8.01
N PHE A 190 -14.42 -2.37 7.88
CA PHE A 190 -14.67 -3.05 6.61
C PHE A 190 -16.15 -2.96 6.24
N PRO A 191 -16.50 -2.56 5.00
CA PRO A 191 -17.89 -2.41 4.61
C PRO A 191 -18.62 -3.77 4.67
N PRO A 192 -19.90 -3.78 5.09
CA PRO A 192 -20.69 -4.99 5.02
C PRO A 192 -20.87 -5.40 3.56
N PHE A 193 -20.42 -6.60 3.19
CA PHE A 193 -20.74 -7.14 1.88
C PHE A 193 -22.24 -7.46 1.82
N ARG A 194 -22.94 -6.77 0.95
CA ARG A 194 -24.21 -7.31 0.47
C ARG A 194 -23.86 -8.46 -0.46
N GLU A 195 -24.23 -9.67 -0.07
CA GLU A 195 -24.26 -10.78 -1.02
C GLU A 195 -24.97 -10.27 -2.28
N ARG A 196 -24.28 -10.27 -3.41
CA ARG A 196 -24.96 -10.10 -4.68
C ARG A 196 -25.84 -11.34 -4.84
N THR A 197 -27.10 -11.24 -4.39
CA THR A 197 -28.14 -12.18 -4.80
C THR A 197 -28.22 -12.07 -6.31
N GLY A 198 -27.69 -13.11 -6.98
CA GLY A 198 -27.71 -13.29 -8.43
C GLY A 198 -29.10 -13.46 -8.98
#